data_5ff1cb42f4501ebd730ec5b4f802c210
#
_entry.id   5ff1cb42f4501ebd730ec5b4f802c210
#
_cell.length_a   1.000
_cell.length_b   1.000
_cell.length_c   1.000
_cell.angle_alpha   90.00
_cell.angle_beta   90.00
_cell.angle_gamma   90.00
#
_symmetry.space_group_name_H-M   'P 1'
#
loop_
_entity.id
_entity.type
_entity.pdbx_description
1 polymer ?
#
loop_
_entity_poly.entity_id
_entity_poly.type
_entity_poly.pdbx_seq_one_letter_code
_entity_poly.pdbx_strand_id
1 'polypeptide(L)'
;MKHILLAYLFISLLVVAIISLLSFGHGAGYVYLYWREWQVQSNIWFLALLLALLSLFVQMLWYAVKRYLSREQRKSETVFSFNKLHPYEQLAVIWLLNAAQDQKNFIQQAFTESGLLKGVIDARLYWIQQQYETALNALTQTNPMAFELAELQRIEIYLSQQEGEKALTHLEFLNQHELSPWLQKVSTAYEQRLTTLWGMFALQFPWLYLRSTRYGHLDELTKQAWLEQLLSAFDQADVDDLQHLKQRYLDLQDQITERKYAVKVLWLKVLSRMPEMSQEHEQLAIHLLEQQFNKEVFFLWFQQKMLKQNPDYVAVEQQIQRWEEKYPALPVFSFAKWNIYQATERQAEADALLELYPDDVLMSYLRTKSALNQQEYLTKQLNLIFENNANFMEIRI
;
A
#
# COMPACT_ATOMS: atom_id res chain seq x y z
N MET A 1 -15.52 36.02 -26.82
CA MET A 1 -15.53 37.25 -27.65
C MET A 1 -16.67 37.25 -28.65
N LYS A 2 -16.86 36.24 -29.51
CA LYS A 2 -17.93 36.24 -30.54
C LYS A 2 -19.33 36.52 -29.98
N HIS A 3 -19.71 35.89 -28.84
CA HIS A 3 -21.04 36.10 -28.25
C HIS A 3 -21.26 37.51 -27.66
N ILE A 4 -20.22 38.14 -27.11
CA ILE A 4 -20.31 39.50 -26.58
C ILE A 4 -20.46 40.51 -27.71
N LEU A 5 -19.69 40.32 -28.79
CA LEU A 5 -19.78 41.15 -30.00
C LEU A 5 -21.16 41.00 -30.66
N LEU A 6 -21.71 39.82 -30.72
CA LEU A 6 -23.03 39.51 -31.30
C LEU A 6 -24.16 40.14 -30.46
N ALA A 7 -24.07 40.02 -29.10
CA ALA A 7 -25.02 40.70 -28.21
C ALA A 7 -24.97 42.22 -28.34
N TYR A 8 -23.77 42.79 -28.48
CA TYR A 8 -23.58 44.22 -28.68
C TYR A 8 -24.16 44.70 -29.98
N LEU A 9 -23.95 43.97 -31.05
CA LEU A 9 -24.50 44.28 -32.38
C LEU A 9 -26.04 44.20 -32.35
N PHE A 10 -26.61 43.23 -31.68
CA PHE A 10 -28.06 43.10 -31.53
C PHE A 10 -28.67 44.24 -30.72
N ILE A 11 -28.07 44.63 -29.59
CA ILE A 11 -28.53 45.74 -28.75
C ILE A 11 -28.39 47.06 -29.51
N SER A 12 -27.27 47.27 -30.23
CA SER A 12 -27.07 48.47 -31.04
C SER A 12 -28.11 48.60 -32.16
N LEU A 13 -28.44 47.50 -32.82
CA LEU A 13 -29.45 47.42 -33.87
C LEU A 13 -30.85 47.72 -33.34
N LEU A 14 -31.16 47.22 -32.14
CA LEU A 14 -32.41 47.45 -31.44
C LEU A 14 -32.56 48.93 -31.02
N VAL A 15 -31.48 49.56 -30.48
CA VAL A 15 -31.46 50.97 -30.12
C VAL A 15 -31.63 51.88 -31.37
N VAL A 16 -30.94 51.53 -32.46
CA VAL A 16 -31.10 52.24 -33.76
C VAL A 16 -32.52 52.11 -34.27
N ALA A 17 -33.12 50.91 -34.19
CA ALA A 17 -34.52 50.74 -34.63
C ALA A 17 -35.52 51.55 -33.80
N ILE A 18 -35.34 51.59 -32.46
CA ILE A 18 -36.21 52.38 -31.56
C ILE A 18 -36.08 53.89 -31.87
N ILE A 19 -34.83 54.38 -31.99
CA ILE A 19 -34.59 55.81 -32.32
C ILE A 19 -35.15 56.18 -33.71
N SER A 20 -35.00 55.30 -34.71
CA SER A 20 -35.59 55.43 -36.02
C SER A 20 -37.11 55.51 -35.96
N LEU A 21 -37.74 54.68 -35.21
CA LEU A 21 -39.20 54.62 -35.06
C LEU A 21 -39.75 55.86 -34.36
N LEU A 22 -39.03 56.38 -33.35
CA LEU A 22 -39.37 57.59 -32.62
C LEU A 22 -39.10 58.88 -33.49
N SER A 23 -38.14 58.82 -34.38
CA SER A 23 -37.83 59.94 -35.31
C SER A 23 -38.74 60.00 -36.53
N PHE A 24 -39.57 58.95 -36.76
CA PHE A 24 -40.46 58.89 -37.95
C PHE A 24 -41.57 59.94 -37.84
N GLY A 25 -41.48 60.98 -38.71
CA GLY A 25 -42.47 62.08 -38.78
C GLY A 25 -42.13 63.36 -37.99
N HIS A 26 -41.12 63.36 -37.10
CA HIS A 26 -40.81 64.52 -36.23
C HIS A 26 -39.38 65.08 -36.41
N GLY A 27 -38.63 64.58 -37.38
CA GLY A 27 -37.25 65.00 -37.64
C GLY A 27 -36.22 64.48 -36.65
N ALA A 28 -34.92 64.65 -36.95
CA ALA A 28 -33.84 64.28 -36.08
C ALA A 28 -33.84 65.14 -34.79
N GLY A 29 -34.17 64.50 -33.65
CA GLY A 29 -34.21 65.20 -32.36
C GLY A 29 -32.86 65.77 -31.95
N TYR A 30 -32.87 66.91 -31.32
CA TYR A 30 -31.67 67.54 -30.75
C TYR A 30 -31.64 67.35 -29.28
N VAL A 31 -30.43 67.06 -28.69
CA VAL A 31 -30.18 66.96 -27.25
C VAL A 31 -29.32 68.11 -26.80
N TYR A 32 -29.80 68.88 -25.82
CA TYR A 32 -29.08 69.97 -25.21
C TYR A 32 -28.50 69.55 -23.91
N LEU A 33 -27.17 69.52 -23.79
CA LEU A 33 -26.47 69.25 -22.52
C LEU A 33 -25.99 70.57 -21.94
N TYR A 34 -26.51 70.86 -20.75
CA TYR A 34 -26.19 72.06 -19.97
C TYR A 34 -25.30 71.68 -18.82
N TRP A 35 -24.02 72.13 -18.84
CA TRP A 35 -23.13 71.96 -17.70
C TRP A 35 -22.41 73.26 -17.38
N ARG A 36 -22.82 73.88 -16.26
CA ARG A 36 -22.33 75.18 -15.84
C ARG A 36 -22.55 76.26 -16.97
N GLU A 37 -21.50 76.73 -17.59
CA GLU A 37 -21.57 77.77 -18.67
C GLU A 37 -21.45 77.16 -20.09
N TRP A 38 -21.36 75.83 -20.17
CA TRP A 38 -21.21 75.15 -21.45
C TRP A 38 -22.54 74.60 -21.96
N GLN A 39 -22.93 75.10 -23.17
CA GLN A 39 -24.07 74.54 -23.88
C GLN A 39 -23.56 73.69 -25.06
N VAL A 40 -23.84 72.42 -25.05
CA VAL A 40 -23.52 71.56 -26.19
C VAL A 40 -24.83 71.09 -26.81
N GLN A 41 -25.06 71.49 -27.99
CA GLN A 41 -26.17 71.01 -28.82
C GLN A 41 -25.68 69.93 -29.73
N SER A 42 -26.31 68.74 -29.62
CA SER A 42 -25.94 67.59 -30.41
C SER A 42 -27.16 66.87 -30.98
N ASN A 43 -26.96 66.21 -32.11
CA ASN A 43 -27.97 65.32 -32.66
C ASN A 43 -28.10 64.10 -31.84
N ILE A 44 -29.31 63.56 -31.57
CA ILE A 44 -29.58 62.36 -30.80
C ILE A 44 -28.81 61.17 -31.34
N TRP A 45 -28.60 61.07 -32.64
CA TRP A 45 -27.81 60.03 -33.29
C TRP A 45 -26.32 60.09 -32.95
N PHE A 46 -25.78 61.29 -32.86
CA PHE A 46 -24.38 61.51 -32.47
C PHE A 46 -24.19 61.13 -30.99
N LEU A 47 -25.14 61.47 -30.11
CA LEU A 47 -25.08 61.11 -28.70
C LEU A 47 -25.19 59.59 -28.53
N ALA A 48 -26.09 58.97 -29.28
CA ALA A 48 -26.24 57.47 -29.21
C ALA A 48 -24.95 56.76 -29.68
N LEU A 49 -24.32 57.27 -30.77
CA LEU A 49 -23.04 56.70 -31.24
C LEU A 49 -21.92 56.87 -30.20
N LEU A 50 -21.84 58.08 -29.59
CA LEU A 50 -20.84 58.42 -28.59
C LEU A 50 -20.99 57.50 -27.32
N LEU A 51 -22.22 57.28 -26.86
CA LEU A 51 -22.52 56.35 -25.73
C LEU A 51 -22.20 54.94 -26.10
N ALA A 52 -22.49 54.48 -27.31
CA ALA A 52 -22.13 53.16 -27.79
C ALA A 52 -20.61 52.94 -27.82
N LEU A 53 -19.86 53.92 -28.34
CA LEU A 53 -18.40 53.87 -28.35
C LEU A 53 -17.80 53.88 -26.93
N LEU A 54 -18.33 54.73 -26.03
CA LEU A 54 -17.89 54.78 -24.63
C LEU A 54 -18.13 53.45 -23.90
N SER A 55 -19.32 52.87 -24.11
CA SER A 55 -19.68 51.58 -23.54
C SER A 55 -18.77 50.45 -24.06
N LEU A 56 -18.48 50.47 -25.36
CA LEU A 56 -17.57 49.48 -25.97
C LEU A 56 -16.14 49.64 -25.42
N PHE A 57 -15.68 50.87 -25.20
CA PHE A 57 -14.38 51.14 -24.61
C PHE A 57 -14.30 50.62 -23.15
N VAL A 58 -15.32 50.89 -22.32
CA VAL A 58 -15.38 50.40 -20.95
C VAL A 58 -15.41 48.88 -20.91
N GLN A 59 -16.13 48.24 -21.81
CA GLN A 59 -16.16 46.76 -21.88
C GLN A 59 -14.83 46.16 -22.35
N MET A 60 -14.15 46.79 -23.30
CA MET A 60 -12.80 46.36 -23.71
C MET A 60 -11.80 46.51 -22.55
N LEU A 61 -11.86 47.59 -21.80
CA LEU A 61 -11.03 47.83 -20.63
C LEU A 61 -11.30 46.78 -19.57
N TRP A 62 -12.57 46.51 -19.25
CA TRP A 62 -12.98 45.46 -18.31
C TRP A 62 -12.50 44.09 -18.73
N TYR A 63 -12.62 43.76 -20.01
CA TYR A 63 -12.11 42.49 -20.55
C TYR A 63 -10.60 42.40 -20.47
N ALA A 64 -9.86 43.47 -20.76
CA ALA A 64 -8.41 43.51 -20.61
C ALA A 64 -7.97 43.31 -19.14
N VAL A 65 -8.63 44.02 -18.20
CA VAL A 65 -8.38 43.87 -16.76
C VAL A 65 -8.71 42.46 -16.29
N LYS A 66 -9.86 41.91 -16.66
CA LYS A 66 -10.25 40.53 -16.32
C LYS A 66 -9.27 39.52 -16.91
N ARG A 67 -8.80 39.75 -18.14
CA ARG A 67 -7.79 38.86 -18.77
C ARG A 67 -6.43 38.97 -18.10
N TYR A 68 -6.07 40.16 -17.61
CA TYR A 68 -4.82 40.36 -16.86
C TYR A 68 -4.89 39.64 -15.47
N LEU A 69 -5.94 39.86 -14.71
CA LEU A 69 -6.15 39.25 -13.40
C LEU A 69 -6.32 37.74 -13.51
N SER A 70 -6.97 37.21 -14.55
CA SER A 70 -7.13 35.78 -14.76
C SER A 70 -5.85 35.09 -15.32
N ARG A 71 -4.79 35.84 -15.60
CA ARG A 71 -3.53 35.27 -16.07
C ARG A 71 -2.80 34.49 -15.01
N GLU A 72 -2.87 34.94 -13.77
CA GLU A 72 -2.29 34.18 -12.62
C GLU A 72 -3.12 32.95 -12.29
N GLN A 73 -4.45 33.07 -12.29
CA GLN A 73 -5.33 31.90 -12.09
C GLN A 73 -5.17 30.87 -13.21
N ARG A 74 -5.05 31.28 -14.46
CA ARG A 74 -4.78 30.36 -15.58
C ARG A 74 -3.39 29.76 -15.54
N LYS A 75 -2.40 30.40 -14.97
CA LYS A 75 -1.09 29.79 -14.74
C LYS A 75 -1.20 28.65 -13.71
N SER A 76 -1.99 28.82 -12.66
CA SER A 76 -2.26 27.74 -11.70
C SER A 76 -3.12 26.61 -12.31
N GLU A 77 -4.18 26.92 -13.04
CA GLU A 77 -5.04 25.92 -13.70
C GLU A 77 -4.34 25.16 -14.85
N THR A 78 -3.32 25.75 -15.50
CA THR A 78 -2.58 25.07 -16.60
C THR A 78 -1.51 24.08 -16.09
N VAL A 79 -1.19 24.10 -14.80
CA VAL A 79 -0.22 23.18 -14.17
C VAL A 79 -0.81 21.79 -13.93
N PHE A 80 -2.12 21.61 -14.02
CA PHE A 80 -2.83 20.36 -13.70
C PHE A 80 -2.68 19.19 -14.70
N SER A 81 -1.86 19.32 -15.70
CA SER A 81 -1.53 18.22 -16.61
C SER A 81 -0.04 17.97 -16.55
N PHE A 82 0.38 16.74 -16.24
CA PHE A 82 1.79 16.36 -16.20
C PHE A 82 2.57 16.84 -17.45
N ASN A 83 1.95 16.78 -18.63
CA ASN A 83 2.56 17.26 -19.89
C ASN A 83 2.76 18.77 -19.98
N LYS A 84 2.10 19.55 -19.12
CA LYS A 84 2.20 21.00 -19.09
C LYS A 84 3.14 21.51 -18.00
N LEU A 85 3.64 20.60 -17.14
CA LEU A 85 4.70 20.91 -16.21
C LEU A 85 5.96 21.29 -16.98
N HIS A 86 6.75 22.19 -16.41
CA HIS A 86 8.08 22.44 -16.93
C HIS A 86 8.90 21.16 -16.91
N PRO A 87 9.77 20.87 -17.91
CA PRO A 87 10.55 19.62 -17.96
C PRO A 87 11.29 19.29 -16.67
N TYR A 88 11.78 20.29 -15.95
CA TYR A 88 12.42 20.07 -14.63
C TYR A 88 11.43 19.60 -13.57
N GLU A 89 10.21 20.06 -13.57
CA GLU A 89 9.18 19.59 -12.63
C GLU A 89 8.75 18.17 -12.94
N GLN A 90 8.61 17.82 -14.23
CA GLN A 90 8.36 16.42 -14.63
C GLN A 90 9.48 15.50 -14.18
N LEU A 91 10.74 15.91 -14.36
CA LEU A 91 11.91 15.17 -13.91
C LEU A 91 11.93 15.01 -12.39
N ALA A 92 11.56 16.04 -11.65
CA ALA A 92 11.49 16.00 -10.19
C ALA A 92 10.41 15.06 -9.68
N VAL A 93 9.24 15.00 -10.30
CA VAL A 93 8.19 14.03 -9.95
C VAL A 93 8.71 12.61 -10.13
N ILE A 94 9.33 12.32 -11.28
CA ILE A 94 9.95 11.02 -11.56
C ILE A 94 11.07 10.72 -10.54
N TRP A 95 11.89 11.70 -10.24
CA TRP A 95 12.96 11.56 -9.27
C TRP A 95 12.45 11.33 -7.83
N LEU A 96 11.42 12.01 -7.37
CA LEU A 96 10.81 11.80 -6.05
C LEU A 96 10.20 10.40 -5.90
N LEU A 97 9.74 9.83 -7.00
CA LEU A 97 9.19 8.48 -7.01
C LEU A 97 10.28 7.39 -7.06
N ASN A 98 11.45 7.67 -7.68
CA ASN A 98 12.51 6.67 -7.90
C ASN A 98 13.96 7.24 -7.83
N ALA A 99 14.24 8.24 -7.04
CA ALA A 99 15.43 9.07 -7.15
C ALA A 99 16.79 8.43 -6.89
N ALA A 100 17.76 8.79 -7.75
CA ALA A 100 19.19 8.71 -7.47
C ALA A 100 19.64 9.88 -6.58
N GLN A 101 20.49 9.59 -5.57
CA GLN A 101 20.85 10.55 -4.51
C GLN A 101 22.04 11.49 -4.86
N ASP A 102 22.67 11.29 -6.04
CA ASP A 102 24.03 11.82 -6.28
C ASP A 102 24.11 13.27 -6.78
N GLN A 103 22.98 13.95 -7.03
CA GLN A 103 22.96 15.29 -7.62
C GLN A 103 22.23 16.35 -6.78
N LYS A 104 22.38 16.29 -5.46
CA LYS A 104 21.65 17.13 -4.49
C LYS A 104 21.72 18.63 -4.76
N ASN A 105 22.93 19.17 -4.93
CA ASN A 105 23.14 20.62 -5.09
C ASN A 105 22.53 21.14 -6.41
N PHE A 106 22.67 20.38 -7.48
CA PHE A 106 22.07 20.71 -8.77
C PHE A 106 20.54 20.70 -8.69
N ILE A 107 19.98 19.67 -8.04
CA ILE A 107 18.55 19.54 -7.85
C ILE A 107 17.99 20.71 -7.05
N GLN A 108 18.62 21.03 -5.91
CA GLN A 108 18.20 22.16 -5.09
C GLN A 108 18.23 23.48 -5.86
N GLN A 109 19.28 23.74 -6.60
CA GLN A 109 19.41 24.95 -7.42
C GLN A 109 18.38 25.00 -8.55
N ALA A 110 18.14 23.86 -9.23
CA ALA A 110 17.17 23.78 -10.31
C ALA A 110 15.73 24.01 -9.85
N PHE A 111 15.40 23.66 -8.61
CA PHE A 111 14.04 23.75 -8.07
C PHE A 111 13.82 24.89 -7.08
N THR A 112 14.81 25.77 -6.86
CA THR A 112 14.70 26.91 -5.92
C THR A 112 13.48 27.80 -6.24
N GLU A 113 13.13 27.95 -7.51
CA GLU A 113 12.00 28.78 -7.98
C GLU A 113 10.76 27.97 -8.33
N SER A 114 10.74 26.65 -8.10
CA SER A 114 9.57 25.82 -8.38
C SER A 114 8.44 26.14 -7.38
N GLY A 115 7.35 26.69 -7.89
CA GLY A 115 6.16 26.98 -7.07
C GLY A 115 5.37 25.73 -6.65
N LEU A 116 5.61 24.58 -7.30
CA LEU A 116 4.88 23.34 -7.06
C LEU A 116 5.65 22.37 -6.14
N LEU A 117 6.93 22.13 -6.45
CA LEU A 117 7.68 21.02 -5.88
C LEU A 117 8.75 21.42 -4.86
N LYS A 118 9.04 22.71 -4.71
CA LYS A 118 10.12 23.20 -3.83
C LYS A 118 10.06 22.58 -2.43
N GLY A 119 8.90 22.64 -1.78
CA GLY A 119 8.75 22.13 -0.40
C GLY A 119 9.02 20.63 -0.29
N VAL A 120 8.57 19.83 -1.25
CA VAL A 120 8.80 18.37 -1.26
C VAL A 120 10.27 18.05 -1.51
N ILE A 121 10.91 18.80 -2.42
CA ILE A 121 12.35 18.60 -2.73
C ILE A 121 13.21 19.02 -1.54
N ASP A 122 12.94 20.16 -0.94
CA ASP A 122 13.65 20.62 0.25
C ASP A 122 13.50 19.59 1.40
N ALA A 123 12.28 19.10 1.62
CA ALA A 123 12.02 18.07 2.62
C ALA A 123 12.83 16.80 2.36
N ARG A 124 12.90 16.34 1.11
CA ARG A 124 13.69 15.17 0.75
C ARG A 124 15.19 15.39 0.99
N LEU A 125 15.71 16.57 0.66
CA LEU A 125 17.10 16.92 0.89
C LEU A 125 17.43 16.97 2.39
N TYR A 126 16.55 17.53 3.23
CA TYR A 126 16.70 17.53 4.69
C TYR A 126 16.58 16.12 5.26
N TRP A 127 15.65 15.29 4.76
CA TRP A 127 15.54 13.88 5.15
C TRP A 127 16.83 13.09 4.90
N ILE A 128 17.45 13.27 3.72
CA ILE A 128 18.74 12.64 3.39
C ILE A 128 19.86 13.08 4.38
N GLN A 129 19.78 14.31 4.89
CA GLN A 129 20.68 14.84 5.89
C GLN A 129 20.30 14.45 7.34
N GLN A 130 19.26 13.61 7.52
CA GLN A 130 18.70 13.20 8.80
C GLN A 130 18.12 14.35 9.64
N GLN A 131 17.77 15.49 8.99
CA GLN A 131 17.16 16.65 9.63
C GLN A 131 15.64 16.53 9.55
N TYR A 132 15.07 15.55 10.26
CA TYR A 132 13.66 15.14 10.11
C TYR A 132 12.67 16.25 10.45
N GLU A 133 12.88 16.98 11.54
CA GLU A 133 12.00 18.09 11.93
C GLU A 133 11.98 19.20 10.87
N THR A 134 13.14 19.56 10.34
CA THR A 134 13.25 20.55 9.26
C THR A 134 12.56 20.05 7.98
N ALA A 135 12.69 18.76 7.68
CA ALA A 135 12.02 18.12 6.56
C ALA A 135 10.48 18.16 6.72
N LEU A 136 9.94 17.82 7.89
CA LEU A 136 8.51 17.88 8.17
C LEU A 136 8.00 19.33 8.06
N ASN A 137 8.75 20.32 8.58
CA ASN A 137 8.38 21.73 8.44
C ASN A 137 8.37 22.19 6.98
N ALA A 138 9.31 21.73 6.15
CA ALA A 138 9.29 22.04 4.71
C ALA A 138 8.04 21.47 4.02
N LEU A 139 7.54 20.29 4.44
CA LEU A 139 6.33 19.70 3.91
C LEU A 139 5.06 20.51 4.26
N THR A 140 5.03 21.21 5.38
CA THR A 140 3.87 22.07 5.73
C THR A 140 3.73 23.29 4.81
N GLN A 141 4.82 23.69 4.17
CA GLN A 141 4.87 24.82 3.23
C GLN A 141 4.73 24.39 1.76
N THR A 142 4.49 23.08 1.52
CA THR A 142 4.34 22.55 0.15
C THR A 142 3.05 23.03 -0.48
N ASN A 143 3.10 23.25 -1.80
CA ASN A 143 1.90 23.58 -2.57
C ASN A 143 0.85 22.47 -2.41
N PRO A 144 -0.41 22.80 -2.05
CA PRO A 144 -1.49 21.79 -1.88
C PRO A 144 -1.70 20.89 -3.08
N MET A 145 -1.32 21.32 -4.28
CA MET A 145 -1.42 20.50 -5.50
C MET A 145 -0.41 19.34 -5.56
N ALA A 146 0.63 19.37 -4.74
CA ALA A 146 1.65 18.33 -4.66
C ALA A 146 1.51 17.48 -3.38
N PHE A 147 0.31 17.45 -2.80
CA PHE A 147 0.09 16.80 -1.50
C PHE A 147 0.42 15.30 -1.52
N GLU A 148 0.11 14.57 -2.60
CA GLU A 148 0.42 13.13 -2.68
C GLU A 148 1.93 12.87 -2.56
N LEU A 149 2.75 13.71 -3.22
CA LEU A 149 4.20 13.60 -3.12
C LEU A 149 4.71 14.01 -1.73
N ALA A 150 4.05 15.01 -1.13
CA ALA A 150 4.36 15.42 0.24
C ALA A 150 4.03 14.33 1.25
N GLU A 151 2.90 13.64 1.08
CA GLU A 151 2.49 12.52 1.94
C GLU A 151 3.44 11.32 1.80
N LEU A 152 3.83 10.95 0.56
CA LEU A 152 4.84 9.90 0.35
C LEU A 152 6.16 10.24 1.08
N GLN A 153 6.62 11.50 1.00
CA GLN A 153 7.84 11.92 1.69
C GLN A 153 7.66 11.94 3.22
N ARG A 154 6.48 12.29 3.71
CA ARG A 154 6.16 12.28 5.15
C ARG A 154 6.18 10.86 5.71
N ILE A 155 5.63 9.89 4.99
CA ILE A 155 5.70 8.47 5.35
C ILE A 155 7.16 8.02 5.48
N GLU A 156 8.03 8.36 4.50
CA GLU A 156 9.46 8.01 4.57
C GLU A 156 10.16 8.60 5.80
N ILE A 157 9.83 9.84 6.16
CA ILE A 157 10.37 10.48 7.35
C ILE A 157 9.93 9.74 8.61
N TYR A 158 8.64 9.45 8.77
CA TYR A 158 8.13 8.74 9.94
C TYR A 158 8.67 7.30 10.04
N LEU A 159 8.82 6.58 8.93
CA LEU A 159 9.49 5.28 8.91
C LEU A 159 10.94 5.39 9.39
N SER A 160 11.66 6.42 8.95
CA SER A 160 13.06 6.68 9.39
C SER A 160 13.14 7.04 10.88
N GLN A 161 12.12 7.65 11.44
CA GLN A 161 12.02 8.01 12.87
C GLN A 161 11.46 6.90 13.74
N GLN A 162 11.11 5.74 13.20
CA GLN A 162 10.44 4.64 13.90
C GLN A 162 9.05 5.04 14.47
N GLU A 163 8.37 6.01 13.85
CA GLU A 163 7.05 6.47 14.25
C GLU A 163 5.95 5.73 13.47
N GLY A 164 5.74 4.45 13.77
CA GLY A 164 4.84 3.55 13.02
C GLY A 164 3.41 4.06 12.94
N GLU A 165 2.79 4.53 14.04
CA GLU A 165 1.39 4.99 14.06
C GLU A 165 1.17 6.18 13.12
N LYS A 166 2.12 7.13 13.10
CA LYS A 166 2.04 8.27 12.17
C LYS A 166 2.21 7.81 10.72
N ALA A 167 3.18 6.92 10.47
CA ALA A 167 3.37 6.36 9.13
C ALA A 167 2.12 5.64 8.64
N LEU A 168 1.45 4.83 9.48
CA LEU A 168 0.24 4.11 9.16
C LEU A 168 -0.90 5.07 8.76
N THR A 169 -1.13 6.12 9.55
CA THR A 169 -2.17 7.12 9.27
C THR A 169 -2.04 7.71 7.87
N HIS A 170 -0.83 8.08 7.45
CA HIS A 170 -0.57 8.64 6.13
C HIS A 170 -0.62 7.59 5.00
N LEU A 171 -0.19 6.35 5.28
CA LEU A 171 -0.31 5.24 4.34
C LEU A 171 -1.77 4.90 4.03
N GLU A 172 -2.62 4.80 5.07
CA GLU A 172 -4.06 4.55 4.91
C GLU A 172 -4.76 5.69 4.18
N PHE A 173 -4.37 6.93 4.47
CA PHE A 173 -4.90 8.10 3.78
C PHE A 173 -4.61 8.01 2.26
N LEU A 174 -3.37 7.76 1.86
CA LEU A 174 -3.02 7.64 0.45
C LEU A 174 -3.65 6.42 -0.23
N ASN A 175 -3.85 5.33 0.49
CA ASN A 175 -4.49 4.12 -0.04
C ASN A 175 -5.98 4.33 -0.37
N GLN A 176 -6.62 5.32 0.26
CA GLN A 176 -8.03 5.67 0.04
C GLN A 176 -8.19 6.81 -0.97
N HIS A 177 -7.12 7.57 -1.20
CA HIS A 177 -7.17 8.77 -2.02
C HIS A 177 -7.08 8.42 -3.51
N GLU A 178 -8.00 9.01 -4.29
CA GLU A 178 -7.95 8.92 -5.75
C GLU A 178 -6.81 9.79 -6.28
N LEU A 179 -5.93 9.20 -7.09
CA LEU A 179 -4.75 9.89 -7.61
C LEU A 179 -5.14 11.10 -8.44
N SER A 180 -4.54 12.24 -8.14
CA SER A 180 -4.78 13.49 -8.86
C SER A 180 -4.54 13.37 -10.37
N PRO A 181 -5.35 14.02 -11.22
CA PRO A 181 -5.28 13.88 -12.67
C PRO A 181 -3.91 14.23 -13.28
N TRP A 182 -3.15 15.10 -12.63
CA TRP A 182 -1.82 15.50 -13.12
C TRP A 182 -0.75 14.41 -12.95
N LEU A 183 -0.95 13.45 -12.02
CA LEU A 183 -0.07 12.28 -11.79
C LEU A 183 -0.48 11.05 -12.60
N GLN A 184 -1.62 11.05 -13.29
CA GLN A 184 -2.13 9.87 -14.00
C GLN A 184 -1.13 9.24 -14.98
N LYS A 185 -0.29 10.03 -15.63
CA LYS A 185 0.74 9.51 -16.55
C LYS A 185 1.87 8.75 -15.86
N VAL A 186 2.05 8.94 -14.59
CA VAL A 186 3.05 8.27 -13.75
C VAL A 186 2.40 7.42 -12.65
N SER A 187 1.11 7.07 -12.82
CA SER A 187 0.35 6.27 -11.85
C SER A 187 1.06 4.98 -11.47
N THR A 188 1.60 4.25 -12.45
CA THR A 188 2.35 3.01 -12.19
C THR A 188 3.56 3.23 -11.28
N ALA A 189 4.34 4.30 -11.49
CA ALA A 189 5.48 4.61 -10.65
C ALA A 189 5.04 5.06 -9.24
N TYR A 190 3.93 5.79 -9.15
CA TYR A 190 3.32 6.18 -7.88
C TYR A 190 2.84 4.95 -7.10
N GLU A 191 2.10 4.04 -7.71
CA GLU A 191 1.61 2.80 -7.11
C GLU A 191 2.76 1.89 -6.65
N GLN A 192 3.81 1.74 -7.47
CA GLN A 192 5.01 1.01 -7.10
C GLN A 192 5.70 1.64 -5.88
N ARG A 193 5.78 2.98 -5.83
CA ARG A 193 6.35 3.67 -4.68
C ARG A 193 5.52 3.46 -3.42
N LEU A 194 4.20 3.59 -3.51
CA LEU A 194 3.29 3.34 -2.40
C LEU A 194 3.38 1.88 -1.92
N THR A 195 3.42 0.92 -2.84
CA THR A 195 3.63 -0.51 -2.53
C THR A 195 4.96 -0.73 -1.80
N THR A 196 6.03 -0.05 -2.23
CA THR A 196 7.34 -0.12 -1.55
C THR A 196 7.27 0.41 -0.12
N LEU A 197 6.58 1.53 0.09
CA LEU A 197 6.41 2.11 1.43
C LEU A 197 5.57 1.22 2.34
N TRP A 198 4.50 0.63 1.83
CA TRP A 198 3.73 -0.39 2.55
C TRP A 198 4.59 -1.61 2.92
N GLY A 199 5.46 -2.03 2.00
CA GLY A 199 6.41 -3.12 2.26
C GLY A 199 7.40 -2.77 3.35
N MET A 200 8.02 -1.60 3.30
CA MET A 200 8.93 -1.11 4.35
C MET A 200 8.23 -1.02 5.70
N PHE A 201 7.01 -0.49 5.72
CA PHE A 201 6.19 -0.40 6.92
C PHE A 201 5.88 -1.78 7.52
N ALA A 202 5.41 -2.72 6.70
CA ALA A 202 5.05 -4.07 7.14
C ALA A 202 6.26 -4.84 7.71
N LEU A 203 7.45 -4.65 7.15
CA LEU A 203 8.68 -5.28 7.63
C LEU A 203 9.19 -4.63 8.93
N GLN A 204 9.05 -3.32 9.06
CA GLN A 204 9.53 -2.56 10.22
C GLN A 204 8.59 -2.68 11.42
N PHE A 205 7.27 -2.73 11.16
CA PHE A 205 6.20 -2.80 12.16
C PHE A 205 5.21 -3.93 11.85
N PRO A 206 5.66 -5.21 11.91
CA PRO A 206 4.87 -6.34 11.42
C PRO A 206 3.53 -6.51 12.14
N TRP A 207 3.46 -6.23 13.43
CA TRP A 207 2.22 -6.30 14.22
C TRP A 207 1.33 -5.08 13.97
N LEU A 208 1.90 -3.90 13.88
CA LEU A 208 1.12 -2.68 13.60
C LEU A 208 0.48 -2.73 12.21
N TYR A 209 1.13 -3.38 11.22
CA TYR A 209 0.54 -3.62 9.91
C TYR A 209 -0.81 -4.36 10.00
N LEU A 210 -0.98 -5.29 10.95
CA LEU A 210 -2.22 -6.01 11.17
C LEU A 210 -3.36 -5.13 11.72
N ARG A 211 -3.04 -4.01 12.36
CA ARG A 211 -4.02 -3.04 12.85
C ARG A 211 -4.53 -2.09 11.77
N SER A 212 -4.00 -2.18 10.55
CA SER A 212 -4.46 -1.37 9.43
C SER A 212 -5.93 -1.64 9.13
N THR A 213 -6.70 -0.56 8.96
CA THR A 213 -8.11 -0.63 8.56
C THR A 213 -8.26 -0.96 7.08
N ARG A 214 -7.24 -0.62 6.28
CA ARG A 214 -7.17 -0.88 4.84
C ARG A 214 -5.76 -1.23 4.42
N TYR A 215 -5.53 -2.50 4.22
CA TYR A 215 -4.23 -3.02 3.82
C TYR A 215 -3.79 -2.52 2.44
N GLY A 216 -2.59 -1.98 2.37
CA GLY A 216 -1.92 -1.72 1.09
C GLY A 216 -1.47 -3.00 0.40
N HIS A 217 -1.21 -2.88 -0.89
CA HIS A 217 -0.68 -4.00 -1.66
C HIS A 217 0.77 -4.29 -1.25
N LEU A 218 1.06 -5.57 -0.95
CA LEU A 218 2.41 -6.08 -0.78
C LEU A 218 2.73 -7.00 -1.95
N ASP A 219 3.94 -6.95 -2.46
CA ASP A 219 4.43 -7.94 -3.42
C ASP A 219 4.67 -9.29 -2.75
N GLU A 220 4.87 -10.35 -3.54
CA GLU A 220 4.99 -11.72 -3.03
C GLU A 220 6.24 -11.93 -2.16
N LEU A 221 7.35 -11.25 -2.45
CA LEU A 221 8.57 -11.35 -1.65
C LEU A 221 8.39 -10.65 -0.30
N THR A 222 7.78 -9.48 -0.30
CA THR A 222 7.48 -8.72 0.91
C THR A 222 6.47 -9.46 1.80
N LYS A 223 5.45 -10.11 1.23
CA LYS A 223 4.52 -10.97 2.00
C LYS A 223 5.25 -12.09 2.72
N GLN A 224 6.16 -12.76 2.03
CA GLN A 224 6.97 -13.81 2.62
C GLN A 224 7.85 -13.27 3.75
N ALA A 225 8.61 -12.20 3.49
CA ALA A 225 9.46 -11.57 4.49
C ALA A 225 8.67 -11.04 5.71
N TRP A 226 7.48 -10.49 5.49
CA TRP A 226 6.59 -10.06 6.58
C TRP A 226 6.16 -11.22 7.46
N LEU A 227 5.75 -12.37 6.90
CA LEU A 227 5.39 -13.57 7.67
C LEU A 227 6.59 -14.12 8.43
N GLU A 228 7.80 -14.08 7.85
CA GLU A 228 9.03 -14.48 8.54
C GLU A 228 9.33 -13.54 9.72
N GLN A 229 9.10 -12.22 9.57
CA GLN A 229 9.23 -11.26 10.67
C GLN A 229 8.19 -11.49 11.77
N LEU A 230 6.93 -11.77 11.42
CA LEU A 230 5.91 -12.16 12.40
C LEU A 230 6.31 -13.39 13.18
N LEU A 231 6.83 -14.42 12.51
CA LEU A 231 7.30 -15.65 13.16
C LEU A 231 8.47 -15.38 14.10
N SER A 232 9.42 -14.54 13.71
CA SER A 232 10.59 -14.19 14.54
C SER A 232 10.21 -13.34 15.76
N ALA A 233 9.20 -12.48 15.64
CA ALA A 233 8.73 -11.60 16.70
C ALA A 233 7.47 -12.14 17.43
N PHE A 234 7.10 -13.41 17.21
CA PHE A 234 5.83 -13.97 17.69
C PHE A 234 5.71 -13.94 19.23
N ASP A 235 6.79 -14.17 19.94
CA ASP A 235 6.81 -14.15 21.41
C ASP A 235 6.65 -12.75 22.01
N GLN A 236 6.70 -11.70 21.17
CA GLN A 236 6.52 -10.30 21.56
C GLN A 236 5.07 -9.81 21.34
N ALA A 237 4.23 -10.65 20.72
CA ALA A 237 2.85 -10.30 20.40
C ALA A 237 2.00 -10.17 21.65
N ASP A 238 1.15 -9.17 21.70
CA ASP A 238 0.10 -9.06 22.70
C ASP A 238 -1.17 -9.82 22.26
N VAL A 239 -2.16 -9.88 23.16
CA VAL A 239 -3.42 -10.62 22.88
C VAL A 239 -4.19 -9.97 21.72
N ASP A 240 -4.16 -8.64 21.63
CA ASP A 240 -4.85 -7.90 20.56
C ASP A 240 -4.18 -8.14 19.20
N ASP A 241 -2.85 -8.20 19.17
CA ASP A 241 -2.09 -8.53 17.96
C ASP A 241 -2.44 -9.92 17.43
N LEU A 242 -2.53 -10.91 18.33
CA LEU A 242 -2.92 -12.28 17.97
C LEU A 242 -4.36 -12.33 17.46
N GLN A 243 -5.26 -11.53 18.02
CA GLN A 243 -6.64 -11.44 17.55
C GLN A 243 -6.72 -10.81 16.14
N HIS A 244 -5.95 -9.75 15.89
CA HIS A 244 -5.85 -9.16 14.55
C HIS A 244 -5.25 -10.14 13.54
N LEU A 245 -4.22 -10.91 13.94
CA LEU A 245 -3.61 -11.94 13.10
C LEU A 245 -4.61 -13.04 12.74
N LYS A 246 -5.37 -13.52 13.71
CA LYS A 246 -6.46 -14.49 13.51
C LYS A 246 -7.48 -13.97 12.52
N GLN A 247 -7.98 -12.75 12.73
CA GLN A 247 -8.97 -12.14 11.84
C GLN A 247 -8.40 -12.00 10.44
N ARG A 248 -7.15 -11.55 10.32
CA ARG A 248 -6.47 -11.42 9.02
C ARG A 248 -6.35 -12.74 8.27
N TYR A 249 -6.04 -13.83 8.97
CA TYR A 249 -6.03 -15.15 8.35
C TYR A 249 -7.41 -15.53 7.81
N LEU A 250 -8.46 -15.36 8.62
CA LEU A 250 -9.84 -15.70 8.24
C LEU A 250 -10.30 -14.88 7.02
N ASP A 251 -9.99 -13.60 6.97
CA ASP A 251 -10.32 -12.72 5.84
C ASP A 251 -9.59 -13.13 4.55
N LEU A 252 -8.44 -13.78 4.67
CA LEU A 252 -7.61 -14.23 3.54
C LEU A 252 -7.79 -15.71 3.20
N GLN A 253 -8.55 -16.49 3.96
CA GLN A 253 -8.60 -17.95 3.89
C GLN A 253 -8.84 -18.47 2.46
N ASP A 254 -9.79 -17.89 1.75
CA ASP A 254 -10.11 -18.28 0.36
C ASP A 254 -8.95 -17.96 -0.61
N GLN A 255 -8.25 -16.86 -0.36
CA GLN A 255 -7.13 -16.43 -1.21
C GLN A 255 -5.83 -17.18 -0.90
N ILE A 256 -5.66 -17.69 0.33
CA ILE A 256 -4.43 -18.39 0.76
C ILE A 256 -4.21 -19.65 -0.09
N THR A 257 -5.28 -20.34 -0.46
CA THR A 257 -5.20 -21.54 -1.30
C THR A 257 -4.58 -21.29 -2.67
N GLU A 258 -4.71 -20.08 -3.20
CA GLU A 258 -4.16 -19.64 -4.49
C GLU A 258 -2.73 -19.09 -4.40
N ARG A 259 -2.23 -18.82 -3.19
CA ARG A 259 -0.89 -18.25 -2.96
C ARG A 259 0.22 -19.27 -3.27
N LYS A 260 1.44 -18.75 -3.45
CA LYS A 260 2.64 -19.60 -3.62
C LYS A 260 2.82 -20.55 -2.44
N TYR A 261 3.33 -21.74 -2.71
CA TYR A 261 3.53 -22.80 -1.71
C TYR A 261 4.33 -22.31 -0.48
N ALA A 262 5.42 -21.56 -0.68
CA ALA A 262 6.23 -21.01 0.40
C ALA A 262 5.43 -20.11 1.38
N VAL A 263 4.57 -19.24 0.85
CA VAL A 263 3.69 -18.36 1.66
C VAL A 263 2.69 -19.21 2.47
N LYS A 264 2.12 -20.25 1.87
CA LYS A 264 1.21 -21.17 2.57
C LYS A 264 1.90 -21.91 3.72
N VAL A 265 3.14 -22.34 3.52
CA VAL A 265 3.94 -22.98 4.58
C VAL A 265 4.23 -22.00 5.72
N LEU A 266 4.53 -20.75 5.44
CA LEU A 266 4.72 -19.74 6.48
C LEU A 266 3.44 -19.47 7.27
N TRP A 267 2.29 -19.38 6.61
CA TRP A 267 1.01 -19.31 7.31
C TRP A 267 0.77 -20.54 8.20
N LEU A 268 1.09 -21.74 7.72
CA LEU A 268 0.98 -22.95 8.54
C LEU A 268 1.84 -22.86 9.79
N LYS A 269 3.08 -22.34 9.67
CA LYS A 269 3.97 -22.12 10.82
C LYS A 269 3.39 -21.11 11.81
N VAL A 270 2.79 -20.03 11.32
CA VAL A 270 2.11 -19.03 12.16
C VAL A 270 0.95 -19.68 12.91
N LEU A 271 0.09 -20.40 12.20
CA LEU A 271 -1.06 -21.08 12.80
C LEU A 271 -0.66 -22.17 13.83
N SER A 272 0.49 -22.82 13.64
CA SER A 272 0.98 -23.82 14.59
C SER A 272 1.29 -23.25 15.98
N ARG A 273 1.50 -21.93 16.07
CA ARG A 273 1.71 -21.20 17.34
C ARG A 273 0.42 -20.66 17.96
N MET A 274 -0.72 -20.86 17.29
CA MET A 274 -2.05 -20.35 17.71
C MET A 274 -2.99 -21.54 18.00
N PRO A 275 -3.05 -22.03 19.25
CA PRO A 275 -3.84 -23.23 19.59
C PRO A 275 -5.32 -23.12 19.24
N GLU A 276 -5.88 -21.91 19.30
CA GLU A 276 -7.27 -21.63 18.94
C GLU A 276 -7.57 -21.74 17.44
N MET A 277 -6.52 -21.79 16.59
CA MET A 277 -6.62 -21.94 15.13
C MET A 277 -6.26 -23.36 14.66
N SER A 278 -6.46 -24.34 15.53
CA SER A 278 -6.06 -25.73 15.27
C SER A 278 -6.82 -26.36 14.10
N GLN A 279 -8.05 -25.95 13.85
CA GLN A 279 -8.85 -26.44 12.73
C GLN A 279 -8.35 -25.91 11.39
N GLU A 280 -8.08 -24.63 11.32
CA GLU A 280 -7.56 -23.93 10.14
C GLU A 280 -6.15 -24.44 9.80
N HIS A 281 -5.32 -24.63 10.81
CA HIS A 281 -4.00 -25.25 10.67
C HIS A 281 -4.11 -26.64 10.04
N GLU A 282 -5.00 -27.50 10.56
CA GLU A 282 -5.22 -28.84 10.03
C GLU A 282 -5.67 -28.82 8.58
N GLN A 283 -6.65 -27.99 8.24
CA GLN A 283 -7.15 -27.84 6.87
C GLN A 283 -6.04 -27.40 5.90
N LEU A 284 -5.26 -26.40 6.29
CA LEU A 284 -4.14 -25.92 5.47
C LEU A 284 -3.05 -26.97 5.32
N ALA A 285 -2.69 -27.68 6.38
CA ALA A 285 -1.68 -28.74 6.35
C ALA A 285 -2.09 -29.89 5.42
N ILE A 286 -3.34 -30.36 5.52
CA ILE A 286 -3.89 -31.39 4.63
C ILE A 286 -3.85 -30.93 3.18
N HIS A 287 -4.33 -29.71 2.91
CA HIS A 287 -4.31 -29.14 1.56
C HIS A 287 -2.89 -29.09 0.97
N LEU A 288 -1.90 -28.68 1.75
CA LEU A 288 -0.49 -28.64 1.31
C LEU A 288 0.06 -30.05 1.03
N LEU A 289 -0.22 -31.02 1.89
CA LEU A 289 0.23 -32.42 1.74
C LEU A 289 -0.49 -33.15 0.60
N GLU A 290 -1.70 -32.71 0.23
CA GLU A 290 -2.39 -33.20 -0.94
C GLU A 290 -1.77 -32.68 -2.25
N GLN A 291 -1.23 -31.45 -2.25
CA GLN A 291 -0.55 -30.90 -3.42
C GLN A 291 0.81 -31.57 -3.67
N GLN A 292 1.64 -31.60 -2.66
CA GLN A 292 2.93 -32.29 -2.69
C GLN A 292 3.37 -32.67 -1.27
N PHE A 293 4.09 -33.78 -1.16
CA PHE A 293 4.67 -34.15 0.12
C PHE A 293 5.77 -33.16 0.52
N ASN A 294 5.66 -32.66 1.76
CA ASN A 294 6.68 -31.85 2.40
C ASN A 294 6.84 -32.34 3.86
N LYS A 295 8.05 -32.74 4.19
CA LYS A 295 8.39 -33.30 5.50
C LYS A 295 8.10 -32.32 6.65
N GLU A 296 8.41 -31.03 6.45
CA GLU A 296 8.18 -29.99 7.44
C GLU A 296 6.68 -29.77 7.71
N VAL A 297 5.87 -29.70 6.66
CA VAL A 297 4.40 -29.58 6.75
C VAL A 297 3.82 -30.81 7.46
N PHE A 298 4.32 -32.00 7.15
CA PHE A 298 3.89 -33.21 7.80
C PHE A 298 4.19 -33.21 9.31
N PHE A 299 5.38 -32.77 9.71
CA PHE A 299 5.72 -32.69 11.14
C PHE A 299 4.88 -31.66 11.87
N LEU A 300 4.62 -30.50 11.31
CA LEU A 300 3.72 -29.49 11.90
C LEU A 300 2.32 -30.06 12.14
N TRP A 301 1.78 -30.74 11.14
CA TRP A 301 0.48 -31.42 11.28
C TRP A 301 0.50 -32.49 12.34
N PHE A 302 1.50 -33.37 12.29
CA PHE A 302 1.62 -34.50 13.23
C PHE A 302 1.80 -34.03 14.69
N GLN A 303 2.69 -33.09 14.91
CA GLN A 303 2.93 -32.50 16.23
C GLN A 303 1.64 -31.91 16.81
N GLN A 304 0.89 -31.12 16.02
CA GLN A 304 -0.36 -30.56 16.53
C GLN A 304 -1.41 -31.62 16.87
N LYS A 305 -1.43 -32.75 16.13
CA LYS A 305 -2.33 -33.86 16.44
C LYS A 305 -1.95 -34.57 17.73
N MET A 306 -0.65 -34.76 17.96
CA MET A 306 -0.13 -35.43 19.12
C MET A 306 -0.15 -34.62 20.42
N LEU A 307 -0.12 -33.28 20.30
CA LEU A 307 -0.18 -32.33 21.45
C LEU A 307 -1.57 -32.12 22.03
N LYS A 308 -2.62 -32.65 21.41
CA LYS A 308 -3.99 -32.59 21.96
C LYS A 308 -4.07 -33.39 23.27
N GLN A 309 -4.86 -32.91 24.23
CA GLN A 309 -5.06 -33.63 25.53
C GLN A 309 -5.57 -35.07 25.34
N ASN A 310 -6.41 -35.28 24.31
CA ASN A 310 -6.91 -36.62 23.93
C ASN A 310 -6.73 -36.78 22.42
N PRO A 311 -5.57 -37.25 21.95
CA PRO A 311 -5.32 -37.43 20.51
C PRO A 311 -6.19 -38.58 19.98
N ASP A 312 -6.82 -38.36 18.82
CA ASP A 312 -7.50 -39.44 18.09
C ASP A 312 -6.46 -40.22 17.26
N TYR A 313 -5.80 -41.16 17.92
CA TYR A 313 -4.74 -41.98 17.31
C TYR A 313 -5.24 -42.73 16.07
N VAL A 314 -6.52 -43.21 16.08
CA VAL A 314 -7.10 -43.97 14.98
C VAL A 314 -7.25 -43.09 13.74
N ALA A 315 -7.81 -41.91 13.90
CA ALA A 315 -7.94 -40.99 12.79
C ALA A 315 -6.59 -40.51 12.25
N VAL A 316 -5.62 -40.28 13.13
CA VAL A 316 -4.24 -39.89 12.74
C VAL A 316 -3.58 -41.01 11.95
N GLU A 317 -3.65 -42.27 12.44
CA GLU A 317 -3.10 -43.41 11.75
C GLU A 317 -3.72 -43.63 10.36
N GLN A 318 -5.05 -43.54 10.23
CA GLN A 318 -5.75 -43.66 8.96
C GLN A 318 -5.30 -42.59 7.97
N GLN A 319 -5.11 -41.34 8.44
CA GLN A 319 -4.65 -40.27 7.58
C GLN A 319 -3.19 -40.48 7.11
N ILE A 320 -2.32 -40.94 8.00
CA ILE A 320 -0.94 -41.32 7.64
C ILE A 320 -0.94 -42.43 6.60
N GLN A 321 -1.81 -43.45 6.77
CA GLN A 321 -1.90 -44.56 5.83
C GLN A 321 -2.31 -44.09 4.43
N ARG A 322 -3.29 -43.18 4.32
CA ARG A 322 -3.66 -42.58 3.04
C ARG A 322 -2.50 -41.84 2.35
N TRP A 323 -1.69 -41.12 3.13
CA TRP A 323 -0.51 -40.46 2.56
C TRP A 323 0.61 -41.44 2.22
N GLU A 324 0.78 -42.52 2.97
CA GLU A 324 1.74 -43.56 2.65
C GLU A 324 1.39 -44.30 1.34
N GLU A 325 0.10 -44.53 1.08
CA GLU A 325 -0.37 -45.05 -0.21
C GLU A 325 -0.08 -44.09 -1.36
N LYS A 326 -0.18 -42.79 -1.12
CA LYS A 326 0.08 -41.76 -2.13
C LYS A 326 1.57 -41.45 -2.31
N TYR A 327 2.33 -41.51 -1.25
CA TYR A 327 3.77 -41.22 -1.17
C TYR A 327 4.55 -42.37 -0.55
N PRO A 328 4.72 -43.49 -1.24
CA PRO A 328 5.31 -44.71 -0.67
C PRO A 328 6.78 -44.53 -0.31
N ALA A 329 7.24 -45.40 0.62
CA ALA A 329 8.64 -45.51 1.00
C ALA A 329 9.27 -44.27 1.66
N LEU A 330 8.49 -43.53 2.43
CA LEU A 330 8.98 -42.41 3.22
C LEU A 330 9.14 -42.79 4.71
N PRO A 331 10.37 -42.78 5.25
CA PRO A 331 10.64 -43.16 6.64
C PRO A 331 9.87 -42.34 7.69
N VAL A 332 9.51 -41.11 7.36
CA VAL A 332 8.77 -40.22 8.25
C VAL A 332 7.40 -40.75 8.65
N PHE A 333 6.74 -41.54 7.79
CA PHE A 333 5.48 -42.20 8.16
C PHE A 333 5.67 -43.32 9.16
N SER A 334 6.72 -44.12 8.98
CA SER A 334 7.11 -45.13 9.97
C SER A 334 7.50 -44.51 11.32
N PHE A 335 8.21 -43.38 11.29
CA PHE A 335 8.51 -42.57 12.48
C PHE A 335 7.23 -42.12 13.20
N ALA A 336 6.25 -41.58 12.48
CA ALA A 336 4.99 -41.13 13.06
C ALA A 336 4.14 -42.29 13.59
N LYS A 337 4.03 -43.40 12.85
CA LYS A 337 3.32 -44.60 13.28
C LYS A 337 3.97 -45.22 14.54
N TRP A 338 5.29 -45.23 14.62
CA TRP A 338 5.98 -45.72 15.82
C TRP A 338 5.57 -44.94 17.08
N ASN A 339 5.50 -43.60 17.00
CA ASN A 339 5.05 -42.80 18.13
C ASN A 339 3.59 -43.09 18.52
N ILE A 340 2.70 -43.33 17.52
CA ILE A 340 1.31 -43.72 17.78
C ILE A 340 1.26 -45.09 18.44
N TYR A 341 2.01 -46.08 17.95
CA TYR A 341 2.01 -47.44 18.48
C TYR A 341 2.57 -47.51 19.92
N GLN A 342 3.59 -46.72 20.23
CA GLN A 342 4.07 -46.54 21.59
C GLN A 342 2.98 -45.92 22.50
N ALA A 343 2.29 -44.87 22.05
CA ALA A 343 1.24 -44.23 22.84
C ALA A 343 -0.04 -45.08 23.01
N THR A 344 -0.23 -46.09 22.14
CA THR A 344 -1.36 -47.03 22.19
C THR A 344 -0.99 -48.43 22.69
N GLU A 345 0.20 -48.57 23.28
CA GLU A 345 0.71 -49.83 23.86
C GLU A 345 0.83 -51.01 22.86
N ARG A 346 0.93 -50.71 21.55
CA ARG A 346 1.11 -51.70 20.46
C ARG A 346 2.60 -51.95 20.20
N GLN A 347 3.30 -52.51 21.22
CA GLN A 347 4.75 -52.65 21.22
C GLN A 347 5.27 -53.53 20.07
N ALA A 348 4.63 -54.67 19.79
CA ALA A 348 5.06 -55.58 18.73
C ALA A 348 5.03 -54.92 17.32
N GLU A 349 4.03 -54.06 17.07
CA GLU A 349 3.93 -53.32 15.82
C GLU A 349 4.97 -52.20 15.76
N ALA A 350 5.24 -51.54 16.89
CA ALA A 350 6.28 -50.53 17.00
C ALA A 350 7.67 -51.10 16.70
N ASP A 351 7.99 -52.28 17.29
CA ASP A 351 9.28 -52.94 17.09
C ASP A 351 9.46 -53.40 15.62
N ALA A 352 8.42 -53.91 14.98
CA ALA A 352 8.46 -54.28 13.57
C ALA A 352 8.81 -53.09 12.64
N LEU A 353 8.38 -51.85 12.97
CA LEU A 353 8.73 -50.64 12.21
C LEU A 353 10.22 -50.31 12.33
N LEU A 354 10.89 -50.64 13.44
CA LEU A 354 12.32 -50.35 13.64
C LEU A 354 13.24 -51.11 12.68
N GLU A 355 12.79 -52.21 12.10
CA GLU A 355 13.53 -53.00 11.11
C GLU A 355 13.50 -52.36 9.73
N LEU A 356 12.55 -51.45 9.49
CA LEU A 356 12.45 -50.71 8.23
C LEU A 356 13.51 -49.63 8.15
N TYR A 357 13.96 -49.33 6.94
CA TYR A 357 14.89 -48.26 6.61
C TYR A 357 16.17 -48.23 7.49
N PRO A 358 17.06 -49.23 7.39
CA PRO A 358 18.21 -49.39 8.30
C PRO A 358 19.17 -48.21 8.28
N ASP A 359 19.31 -47.52 7.14
CA ASP A 359 20.24 -46.41 6.94
C ASP A 359 19.62 -45.02 7.14
N ASP A 360 18.31 -44.93 7.49
CA ASP A 360 17.65 -43.68 7.70
C ASP A 360 17.92 -43.12 9.11
N VAL A 361 18.18 -41.81 9.19
CA VAL A 361 18.53 -41.09 10.41
C VAL A 361 17.38 -41.07 11.42
N LEU A 362 16.12 -40.88 10.99
CA LEU A 362 14.95 -40.90 11.86
C LEU A 362 14.76 -42.27 12.50
N MET A 363 14.88 -43.31 11.69
CA MET A 363 14.72 -44.69 12.16
C MET A 363 15.91 -45.14 13.05
N SER A 364 17.12 -44.68 12.77
CA SER A 364 18.29 -44.86 13.63
C SER A 364 18.13 -44.20 15.00
N TYR A 365 17.58 -42.98 15.02
CA TYR A 365 17.21 -42.29 16.25
C TYR A 365 16.19 -43.11 17.07
N LEU A 366 15.12 -43.62 16.43
CA LEU A 366 14.11 -44.43 17.12
C LEU A 366 14.70 -45.76 17.69
N ARG A 367 15.56 -46.45 16.92
CA ARG A 367 16.26 -47.66 17.41
C ARG A 367 17.09 -47.35 18.66
N THR A 368 17.86 -46.24 18.62
CA THR A 368 18.67 -45.83 19.76
C THR A 368 17.80 -45.44 20.95
N LYS A 369 16.72 -44.69 20.71
CA LYS A 369 15.74 -44.27 21.74
C LYS A 369 15.08 -45.52 22.41
N SER A 370 14.66 -46.49 21.60
CA SER A 370 14.07 -47.75 22.09
C SER A 370 15.06 -48.58 22.92
N ALA A 371 16.33 -48.64 22.47
CA ALA A 371 17.38 -49.34 23.22
C ALA A 371 17.72 -48.68 24.58
N LEU A 372 17.53 -47.36 24.68
CA LEU A 372 17.81 -46.57 25.89
C LEU A 372 16.63 -46.50 26.87
N ASN A 373 15.56 -47.25 26.66
CA ASN A 373 14.23 -47.13 27.30
C ASN A 373 14.21 -47.11 28.85
N GLN A 374 15.34 -47.32 29.54
CA GLN A 374 15.46 -47.22 30.99
C GLN A 374 16.47 -46.18 31.49
N GLN A 375 17.09 -45.38 30.56
CA GLN A 375 18.13 -44.42 30.92
C GLN A 375 17.68 -42.97 30.53
N GLU A 376 16.87 -42.37 31.39
CA GLU A 376 16.27 -41.04 31.15
C GLU A 376 17.32 -39.97 30.79
N TYR A 377 18.49 -39.98 31.43
CA TYR A 377 19.55 -39.04 31.15
C TYR A 377 20.09 -39.17 29.72
N LEU A 378 20.40 -40.39 29.26
CA LEU A 378 20.90 -40.62 27.90
C LEU A 378 19.84 -40.32 26.82
N THR A 379 18.58 -40.60 27.12
CA THR A 379 17.46 -40.26 26.24
C THR A 379 17.33 -38.74 26.07
N LYS A 380 17.49 -37.98 27.16
CA LYS A 380 17.52 -36.48 27.06
C LYS A 380 18.69 -35.99 26.20
N GLN A 381 19.89 -36.57 26.39
CA GLN A 381 21.05 -36.17 25.55
C GLN A 381 20.87 -36.57 24.09
N LEU A 382 20.29 -37.74 23.82
CA LEU A 382 19.96 -38.15 22.45
C LEU A 382 18.97 -37.20 21.78
N ASN A 383 17.92 -36.78 22.49
CA ASN A 383 16.95 -35.82 22.01
C ASN A 383 17.61 -34.50 21.67
N LEU A 384 18.48 -33.97 22.55
CA LEU A 384 19.22 -32.73 22.31
C LEU A 384 20.13 -32.81 21.07
N ILE A 385 20.84 -33.95 20.89
CA ILE A 385 21.67 -34.15 19.70
C ILE A 385 20.81 -34.19 18.43
N PHE A 386 19.68 -34.87 18.50
CA PHE A 386 18.77 -35.00 17.37
C PHE A 386 18.15 -33.65 17.00
N GLU A 387 17.65 -32.90 17.97
CA GLU A 387 17.09 -31.54 17.78
C GLU A 387 18.11 -30.56 17.19
N ASN A 388 19.36 -30.58 17.66
CA ASN A 388 20.40 -29.66 17.22
C ASN A 388 21.02 -30.00 15.85
N ASN A 389 21.11 -31.26 15.48
CA ASN A 389 21.82 -31.72 14.28
C ASN A 389 20.91 -32.04 13.09
N ALA A 390 19.61 -32.17 13.32
CA ALA A 390 18.74 -32.70 12.27
C ALA A 390 18.11 -31.64 11.37
N ASN A 391 18.35 -30.34 11.57
CA ASN A 391 17.54 -29.25 10.95
C ASN A 391 16.03 -29.56 11.01
N PHE A 392 15.63 -30.41 11.92
CA PHE A 392 14.26 -30.70 12.22
C PHE A 392 13.81 -29.63 13.18
N MET A 393 12.77 -28.91 12.81
CA MET A 393 12.08 -28.00 13.67
C MET A 393 11.99 -28.54 15.08
N GLU A 394 12.04 -27.67 16.07
CA GLU A 394 11.81 -27.93 17.48
C GLU A 394 10.60 -28.85 17.64
N ILE A 395 10.85 -30.15 17.57
CA ILE A 395 9.86 -31.17 18.02
C ILE A 395 9.99 -31.19 19.53
N ARG A 396 9.40 -30.19 20.17
CA ARG A 396 9.10 -30.31 21.60
C ARG A 396 7.96 -31.31 21.74
N ILE A 397 8.31 -32.59 21.93
CA ILE A 397 7.40 -33.63 22.38
C ILE A 397 7.41 -33.65 23.91
#